data_942e96f6770e13cd0c13706b1c477e99
#
_entry.id   942e96f6770e13cd0c13706b1c477e99
#
_cell.length_a   1.000
_cell.length_b   1.000
_cell.length_c   1.000
_cell.angle_alpha   90.00
_cell.angle_beta   90.00
_cell.angle_gamma   90.00
#
_symmetry.space_group_name_H-M   'P 1'
#
loop_
_entity.id
_entity.type
_entity.pdbx_description
1 polymer ?
#
loop_
_entity_poly.entity_id
_entity_poly.type
_entity_poly.pdbx_seq_one_letter_code
_entity_poly.pdbx_strand_id
1 'polypeptide(L)'
;MHMKFADGFWLNQRGYEVNYASQAYEITPVKNGLNVYATSQYIQNRGMTLGGPCLDITFTSTQKDVIKVSIEHYKGTLDNQPKFELEEDQGYTPVITEKGDCWELVSGDTKLVIGKFNWNVQYYYKDKRLTGGAWRSASIINESKFKTSARLNSMQDDTFWSYPQDARSTYTVSYTH
;
A
#
# COMPACT_ATOMS: atom_id res chain seq x y z
N MET A 1 18.78 -12.63 2.97
CA MET A 1 17.91 -13.31 3.94
C MET A 1 16.48 -13.17 3.42
N HIS A 2 15.86 -14.26 2.97
CA HIS A 2 14.46 -14.17 2.50
C HIS A 2 13.54 -14.10 3.71
N MET A 3 12.85 -13.00 3.84
CA MET A 3 11.83 -12.81 4.87
C MET A 3 10.57 -13.58 4.47
N LYS A 4 10.36 -14.73 5.07
CA LYS A 4 9.12 -15.48 4.94
C LYS A 4 8.18 -15.04 6.06
N PHE A 5 7.18 -14.26 5.75
CA PHE A 5 6.13 -13.86 6.69
C PHE A 5 4.90 -14.79 6.68
N ALA A 6 4.81 -15.67 5.69
CA ALA A 6 3.74 -16.63 5.56
C ALA A 6 4.24 -18.07 5.69
N ASP A 7 3.46 -18.91 6.34
CA ASP A 7 3.66 -20.36 6.43
C ASP A 7 2.52 -21.04 5.68
N GLY A 8 2.85 -21.69 4.58
CA GLY A 8 1.87 -22.22 3.65
C GLY A 8 1.15 -21.12 2.86
N PHE A 9 -0.02 -21.44 2.32
CA PHE A 9 -0.75 -20.56 1.40
C PHE A 9 -1.48 -19.39 2.07
N TRP A 10 -1.83 -19.50 3.35
CA TRP A 10 -2.79 -18.61 3.98
C TRP A 10 -2.44 -18.15 5.38
N LEU A 11 -1.46 -18.77 6.02
CA LEU A 11 -1.12 -18.50 7.41
C LEU A 11 0.07 -17.57 7.51
N ASN A 12 -0.06 -16.54 8.33
CA ASN A 12 1.09 -15.72 8.71
C ASN A 12 1.92 -16.47 9.74
N GLN A 13 3.24 -16.40 9.61
CA GLN A 13 4.14 -16.97 10.61
C GLN A 13 3.97 -16.25 11.95
N ARG A 14 4.20 -16.97 13.03
CA ARG A 14 4.25 -16.38 14.37
C ARG A 14 5.30 -15.26 14.41
N GLY A 15 4.96 -14.14 15.02
CA GLY A 15 5.83 -12.99 15.11
C GLY A 15 5.71 -11.99 13.96
N TYR A 16 4.81 -12.22 13.01
CA TYR A 16 4.45 -11.26 11.97
C TYR A 16 2.99 -10.85 12.11
N GLU A 17 2.78 -9.56 12.11
CA GLU A 17 1.47 -8.94 11.96
C GLU A 17 1.39 -8.35 10.56
N VAL A 18 0.40 -8.80 9.78
CA VAL A 18 0.23 -8.38 8.38
C VAL A 18 -1.12 -7.70 8.23
N ASN A 19 -1.08 -6.44 7.84
CA ASN A 19 -2.25 -5.61 7.60
C ASN A 19 -2.36 -5.35 6.10
N TYR A 20 -3.34 -5.96 5.45
CA TYR A 20 -3.56 -5.86 4.00
C TYR A 20 -4.46 -4.69 3.66
N ALA A 21 -4.17 -3.99 2.56
CA ALA A 21 -5.12 -3.05 1.98
C ALA A 21 -6.42 -3.79 1.62
N SER A 22 -7.53 -3.34 2.18
CA SER A 22 -8.84 -3.97 2.02
C SER A 22 -9.84 -3.04 1.34
N GLN A 23 -9.78 -1.76 1.62
CA GLN A 23 -10.68 -0.75 1.09
C GLN A 23 -9.89 0.41 0.49
N ALA A 24 -10.26 0.83 -0.71
CA ALA A 24 -9.89 2.14 -1.24
C ALA A 24 -10.86 3.16 -0.64
N TYR A 25 -10.51 3.67 0.56
CA TYR A 25 -11.40 4.53 1.35
C TYR A 25 -11.65 5.87 0.67
N GLU A 26 -10.59 6.46 0.15
CA GLU A 26 -10.64 7.72 -0.57
C GLU A 26 -9.72 7.68 -1.77
N ILE A 27 -10.17 8.19 -2.91
CA ILE A 27 -9.37 8.31 -4.12
C ILE A 27 -9.46 9.77 -4.58
N THR A 28 -8.31 10.44 -4.62
CA THR A 28 -8.23 11.85 -4.99
C THR A 28 -7.29 12.05 -6.18
N PRO A 29 -7.66 12.85 -7.18
CA PRO A 29 -6.75 13.27 -8.23
C PRO A 29 -5.62 14.13 -7.65
N VAL A 30 -4.39 13.86 -8.08
CA VAL A 30 -3.20 14.64 -7.78
C VAL A 30 -2.49 15.03 -9.07
N LYS A 31 -1.43 15.82 -8.99
CA LYS A 31 -0.65 16.19 -10.17
C LYS A 31 -0.14 14.90 -10.87
N ASN A 32 -0.53 14.74 -12.12
CA ASN A 32 -0.16 13.61 -12.97
C ASN A 32 -0.54 12.23 -12.41
N GLY A 33 -1.60 12.14 -11.59
CA GLY A 33 -1.94 10.86 -11.00
C GLY A 33 -3.15 10.84 -10.08
N LEU A 34 -3.26 9.72 -9.37
CA LEU A 34 -4.28 9.45 -8.37
C LEU A 34 -3.60 9.10 -7.05
N ASN A 35 -4.11 9.65 -5.97
CA ASN A 35 -3.76 9.22 -4.62
C ASN A 35 -4.91 8.38 -4.06
N VAL A 36 -4.57 7.26 -3.45
CA VAL A 36 -5.51 6.33 -2.81
C VAL A 36 -5.15 6.19 -1.34
N TYR A 37 -6.04 6.60 -0.48
CA TYR A 37 -5.96 6.31 0.94
C TYR A 37 -6.62 4.96 1.20
N ALA A 38 -5.80 3.93 1.33
CA ALA A 38 -6.26 2.55 1.51
C ALA A 38 -6.21 2.14 2.98
N THR A 39 -7.32 1.57 3.46
CA THR A 39 -7.43 1.10 4.84
C THR A 39 -7.28 -0.41 4.91
N SER A 40 -6.74 -0.89 6.02
CA SER A 40 -6.54 -2.33 6.26
C SER A 40 -7.82 -3.05 6.68
N GLN A 41 -8.88 -2.33 6.94
CA GLN A 41 -10.22 -2.84 7.25
C GLN A 41 -11.29 -1.99 6.60
N TYR A 42 -12.49 -2.53 6.44
CA TYR A 42 -13.62 -1.76 5.93
C TYR A 42 -14.13 -0.80 6.99
N ILE A 43 -14.11 0.49 6.65
CA ILE A 43 -14.61 1.57 7.52
C ILE A 43 -16.07 1.83 7.19
N GLN A 44 -16.95 1.50 8.11
CA GLN A 44 -18.41 1.72 8.01
C GLN A 44 -18.91 2.82 8.92
N ASN A 45 -18.17 3.14 9.97
CA ASN A 45 -18.52 4.18 10.91
C ASN A 45 -17.28 4.81 11.54
N ARG A 46 -17.46 5.94 12.21
CA ARG A 46 -16.36 6.72 12.81
C ARG A 46 -15.51 5.90 13.80
N GLY A 47 -16.12 4.99 14.55
CA GLY A 47 -15.38 4.18 15.54
C GLY A 47 -14.34 3.25 14.89
N MET A 48 -14.58 2.85 13.65
CA MET A 48 -13.67 1.94 12.92
C MET A 48 -12.43 2.65 12.35
N THR A 49 -12.38 3.98 12.33
CA THR A 49 -11.22 4.73 11.82
C THR A 49 -9.98 4.59 12.70
N LEU A 50 -10.11 4.12 13.93
CA LEU A 50 -9.01 3.90 14.87
C LEU A 50 -8.42 2.48 14.80
N GLY A 51 -8.95 1.62 13.98
CA GLY A 51 -8.75 0.17 14.08
C GLY A 51 -7.71 -0.41 13.13
N GLY A 52 -6.69 0.30 12.72
CA GLY A 52 -5.64 -0.30 11.89
C GLY A 52 -4.82 0.71 11.10
N PRO A 53 -3.70 0.26 10.54
CA PRO A 53 -2.86 1.11 9.71
C PRO A 53 -3.54 1.42 8.37
N CYS A 54 -3.19 2.57 7.83
CA CYS A 54 -3.59 3.00 6.49
C CYS A 54 -2.37 3.09 5.59
N LEU A 55 -2.58 2.87 4.31
CA LEU A 55 -1.59 3.01 3.25
C LEU A 55 -1.94 4.23 2.42
N ASP A 56 -0.99 5.11 2.24
CA ASP A 56 -1.07 6.20 1.28
C ASP A 56 -0.41 5.75 -0.02
N ILE A 57 -1.21 5.51 -1.04
CA ILE A 57 -0.76 4.91 -2.29
C ILE A 57 -0.95 5.91 -3.43
N THR A 58 0.15 6.36 -4.00
CA THR A 58 0.11 7.31 -5.11
C THR A 58 0.50 6.63 -6.41
N PHE A 59 -0.36 6.76 -7.42
CA PHE A 59 -0.13 6.32 -8.79
C PHE A 59 0.08 7.56 -9.66
N THR A 60 1.27 7.70 -10.22
CA THR A 60 1.61 8.83 -11.09
C THR A 60 2.17 8.35 -12.42
N SER A 61 2.02 9.18 -13.43
CA SER A 61 2.66 8.96 -14.71
C SER A 61 3.28 10.27 -15.20
N THR A 62 4.59 10.28 -15.25
CA THR A 62 5.40 11.40 -15.75
C THR A 62 6.08 11.09 -17.08
N GLN A 63 5.79 9.91 -17.63
CA GLN A 63 6.32 9.44 -18.89
C GLN A 63 5.30 8.54 -19.58
N LYS A 64 5.21 8.61 -20.90
CA LYS A 64 4.29 7.78 -21.69
C LYS A 64 4.52 6.29 -21.40
N ASP A 65 3.42 5.57 -21.24
CA ASP A 65 3.37 4.13 -20.98
C ASP A 65 3.97 3.66 -19.64
N VAL A 66 4.35 4.59 -18.75
CA VAL A 66 4.93 4.28 -17.46
C VAL A 66 3.99 4.74 -16.34
N ILE A 67 3.70 3.84 -15.39
CA ILE A 67 2.96 4.15 -14.17
C ILE A 67 3.86 3.87 -12.97
N LYS A 68 4.16 4.91 -12.22
CA LYS A 68 4.91 4.85 -10.97
C LYS A 68 3.94 4.63 -9.82
N VAL A 69 4.25 3.69 -8.95
CA VAL A 69 3.49 3.42 -7.73
C VAL A 69 4.36 3.74 -6.53
N SER A 70 3.87 4.61 -5.66
CA SER A 70 4.49 4.93 -4.38
C SER A 70 3.55 4.52 -3.26
N ILE A 71 4.04 3.74 -2.30
CA ILE A 71 3.26 3.27 -1.16
C ILE A 71 3.94 3.77 0.10
N GLU A 72 3.22 4.55 0.89
CA GLU A 72 3.71 5.09 2.15
C GLU A 72 2.75 4.72 3.29
N HIS A 73 3.29 4.30 4.41
CA HIS A 73 2.52 4.14 5.66
C HIS A 73 2.77 5.33 6.58
N TYR A 74 4.03 5.72 6.70
CA TYR A 74 4.46 6.84 7.54
C TYR A 74 5.58 7.58 6.86
N LYS A 75 5.36 8.86 6.64
CA LYS A 75 6.37 9.76 6.09
C LYS A 75 7.07 10.45 7.25
N GLY A 76 8.23 9.92 7.64
CA GLY A 76 9.09 10.54 8.63
C GLY A 76 9.76 11.82 8.11
N THR A 77 10.50 12.48 9.00
CA THR A 77 11.30 13.67 8.67
C THR A 77 12.63 13.33 8.02
N LEU A 78 13.06 12.07 8.11
CA LEU A 78 14.31 11.62 7.51
C LEU A 78 14.11 11.33 6.04
N ASP A 79 15.08 11.76 5.24
CA ASP A 79 15.08 11.51 3.81
C ASP A 79 15.38 10.02 3.54
N ASN A 80 14.48 9.34 2.84
CA ASN A 80 14.66 7.94 2.50
C ASN A 80 15.76 7.81 1.43
N GLN A 81 16.81 7.10 1.76
CA GLN A 81 17.92 6.82 0.88
C GLN A 81 17.98 5.30 0.56
N PRO A 82 18.52 4.87 -0.58
CA PRO A 82 19.04 5.69 -1.68
C PRO A 82 17.94 6.21 -2.63
N LYS A 83 18.19 7.39 -3.21
CA LYS A 83 17.37 7.94 -4.30
C LYS A 83 18.05 7.66 -5.63
N PHE A 84 17.26 7.26 -6.61
CA PHE A 84 17.69 7.15 -7.99
C PHE A 84 17.13 8.31 -8.78
N GLU A 85 17.94 8.92 -9.64
CA GLU A 85 17.46 9.89 -10.60
C GLU A 85 16.63 9.15 -11.66
N LEU A 86 15.41 9.64 -11.87
CA LEU A 86 14.53 9.13 -12.91
C LEU A 86 14.41 10.18 -14.00
N GLU A 87 14.54 9.77 -15.23
CA GLU A 87 14.19 10.62 -16.36
C GLU A 87 12.68 10.81 -16.41
N GLU A 88 12.23 12.02 -16.09
CA GLU A 88 10.81 12.38 -16.12
C GLU A 88 10.56 13.40 -17.24
N ASP A 89 9.53 13.16 -18.05
CA ASP A 89 9.04 14.14 -19.00
C ASP A 89 8.14 15.16 -18.25
N GLN A 90 8.69 16.31 -17.97
CA GLN A 90 8.01 17.38 -17.23
C GLN A 90 6.73 17.90 -17.92
N GLY A 91 6.62 17.65 -19.24
CA GLY A 91 5.45 18.06 -20.04
C GLY A 91 4.37 16.98 -20.14
N TYR A 92 4.67 15.75 -19.73
CA TYR A 92 3.73 14.64 -19.86
C TYR A 92 2.60 14.70 -18.83
N THR A 93 1.38 14.53 -19.28
CA THR A 93 0.18 14.47 -18.42
C THR A 93 -0.69 13.30 -18.83
N PRO A 94 -0.96 12.35 -17.92
CA PRO A 94 -1.88 11.24 -18.18
C PRO A 94 -3.34 11.73 -18.20
N VAL A 95 -4.21 10.93 -18.79
CA VAL A 95 -5.66 11.17 -18.73
C VAL A 95 -6.24 10.46 -17.53
N ILE A 96 -6.91 11.22 -16.66
CA ILE A 96 -7.54 10.71 -15.45
C ILE A 96 -9.05 10.86 -15.59
N THR A 97 -9.78 9.78 -15.39
CA THR A 97 -11.23 9.77 -15.55
C THR A 97 -11.89 9.03 -14.38
N GLU A 98 -12.87 9.67 -13.77
CA GLU A 98 -13.75 9.03 -12.81
C GLU A 98 -14.89 8.33 -13.53
N LYS A 99 -15.09 7.05 -13.23
CA LYS A 99 -16.25 6.27 -13.68
C LYS A 99 -17.10 5.86 -12.48
N GLY A 100 -18.26 5.26 -12.73
CA GLY A 100 -19.23 4.93 -11.68
C GLY A 100 -18.62 4.23 -10.47
N ASP A 101 -17.96 3.12 -10.69
CA ASP A 101 -17.38 2.23 -9.66
C ASP A 101 -15.84 2.19 -9.63
N CYS A 102 -15.17 2.96 -10.49
CA CYS A 102 -13.71 2.97 -10.57
C CYS A 102 -13.15 4.33 -11.02
N TRP A 103 -11.84 4.49 -10.84
CA TRP A 103 -11.03 5.52 -11.45
C TRP A 103 -10.10 4.90 -12.50
N GLU A 104 -9.91 5.61 -13.59
CA GLU A 104 -8.95 5.23 -14.64
C GLU A 104 -7.87 6.29 -14.76
N LEU A 105 -6.63 5.82 -14.90
CA LEU A 105 -5.48 6.62 -15.29
C LEU A 105 -4.90 6.01 -16.56
N VAL A 106 -4.87 6.78 -17.63
CA VAL A 106 -4.38 6.34 -18.95
C VAL A 106 -3.11 7.09 -19.30
N SER A 107 -2.06 6.33 -19.54
CA SER A 107 -0.75 6.82 -19.96
C SER A 107 -0.36 6.11 -21.26
N GLY A 108 -0.52 6.78 -22.40
CA GLY A 108 -0.28 6.16 -23.70
C GLY A 108 -1.17 4.95 -23.95
N ASP A 109 -0.55 3.80 -24.18
CA ASP A 109 -1.23 2.50 -24.34
C ASP A 109 -1.45 1.78 -23.00
N THR A 110 -0.88 2.30 -21.90
CA THR A 110 -1.01 1.72 -20.56
C THR A 110 -2.18 2.35 -19.81
N LYS A 111 -3.01 1.52 -19.18
CA LYS A 111 -4.15 1.95 -18.40
C LYS A 111 -4.15 1.28 -17.03
N LEU A 112 -4.37 2.09 -16.02
CA LEU A 112 -4.63 1.67 -14.64
C LEU A 112 -6.10 1.86 -14.33
N VAL A 113 -6.71 0.86 -13.70
CA VAL A 113 -8.08 0.91 -13.17
C VAL A 113 -8.05 0.63 -11.68
N ILE A 114 -8.65 1.51 -10.89
CA ILE A 114 -8.72 1.39 -9.43
C ILE A 114 -10.20 1.35 -9.02
N GLY A 115 -10.60 0.29 -8.34
CA GLY A 115 -11.95 0.17 -7.79
C GLY A 115 -12.21 1.16 -6.66
N LYS A 116 -13.40 1.74 -6.60
CA LYS A 116 -13.78 2.79 -5.63
C LYS A 116 -14.11 2.28 -4.24
N PHE A 117 -14.29 1.09 -3.98
CA PHE A 117 -14.67 0.62 -2.66
C PHE A 117 -13.73 -0.47 -2.16
N ASN A 118 -13.72 -1.57 -2.87
CA ASN A 118 -12.79 -2.65 -2.55
C ASN A 118 -11.41 -2.31 -3.09
N TRP A 119 -10.36 -2.61 -2.33
CA TRP A 119 -9.02 -2.54 -2.86
C TRP A 119 -8.89 -3.48 -4.05
N ASN A 120 -8.80 -2.89 -5.24
CA ASN A 120 -8.65 -3.62 -6.49
C ASN A 120 -7.98 -2.71 -7.52
N VAL A 121 -6.81 -3.11 -7.97
CA VAL A 121 -5.99 -2.37 -8.94
C VAL A 121 -5.72 -3.28 -10.13
N GLN A 122 -5.96 -2.80 -11.34
CA GLN A 122 -5.76 -3.58 -12.54
C GLN A 122 -4.99 -2.77 -13.58
N TYR A 123 -4.04 -3.40 -14.24
CA TYR A 123 -3.20 -2.82 -15.27
C TYR A 123 -3.49 -3.44 -16.62
N TYR A 124 -3.61 -2.59 -17.64
CA TYR A 124 -3.88 -2.97 -19.01
C TYR A 124 -2.84 -2.35 -19.93
N TYR A 125 -2.56 -3.03 -21.02
CA TYR A 125 -1.82 -2.52 -22.17
C TYR A 125 -2.58 -2.82 -23.44
N LYS A 126 -2.89 -1.79 -24.24
CA LYS A 126 -3.74 -1.92 -25.45
C LYS A 126 -5.03 -2.71 -25.15
N ASP A 127 -5.71 -2.34 -24.07
CA ASP A 127 -6.94 -2.96 -23.56
C ASP A 127 -6.83 -4.43 -23.12
N LYS A 128 -5.65 -5.05 -23.26
CA LYS A 128 -5.39 -6.38 -22.71
C LYS A 128 -4.96 -6.26 -21.25
N ARG A 129 -5.65 -6.94 -20.35
CA ARG A 129 -5.24 -7.02 -18.95
C ARG A 129 -3.88 -7.71 -18.84
N LEU A 130 -2.94 -7.04 -18.18
CA LEU A 130 -1.60 -7.58 -17.93
C LEU A 130 -1.53 -8.22 -16.54
N THR A 131 -1.87 -7.45 -15.52
CA THR A 131 -1.73 -7.84 -14.13
C THR A 131 -2.71 -7.07 -13.26
N GLY A 132 -2.75 -7.37 -11.99
CA GLY A 132 -3.55 -6.64 -11.03
C GLY A 132 -3.32 -7.12 -9.61
N GLY A 133 -3.81 -6.34 -8.67
CA GLY A 133 -3.76 -6.63 -7.25
C GLY A 133 -5.11 -6.39 -6.61
N ALA A 134 -5.60 -7.37 -5.88
CA ALA A 134 -6.77 -7.26 -5.03
C ALA A 134 -6.35 -7.49 -3.57
N TRP A 135 -7.20 -8.08 -2.76
CA TRP A 135 -6.85 -8.47 -1.40
C TRP A 135 -5.51 -9.22 -1.34
N ARG A 136 -4.64 -8.83 -0.39
CA ARG A 136 -3.27 -9.31 -0.20
C ARG A 136 -2.22 -8.82 -1.19
N SER A 137 -2.53 -7.88 -2.05
CA SER A 137 -1.55 -7.34 -3.00
C SER A 137 -0.71 -6.19 -2.44
N ALA A 138 -1.21 -5.47 -1.45
CA ALA A 138 -0.48 -4.42 -0.75
C ALA A 138 -0.66 -4.59 0.75
N SER A 139 0.41 -4.50 1.53
CA SER A 139 0.36 -4.73 2.97
C SER A 139 1.46 -4.00 3.73
N ILE A 140 1.20 -3.78 5.01
CA ILE A 140 2.20 -3.43 6.01
C ILE A 140 2.49 -4.67 6.82
N ILE A 141 3.77 -5.02 6.93
CA ILE A 141 4.23 -6.18 7.69
C ILE A 141 5.06 -5.70 8.86
N ASN A 142 4.57 -5.94 10.06
CA ASN A 142 5.28 -5.68 11.31
C ASN A 142 5.90 -6.97 11.82
N GLU A 143 7.21 -6.97 12.03
CA GLU A 143 7.92 -8.08 12.63
C GLU A 143 7.94 -7.89 14.16
N SER A 144 7.20 -8.73 14.88
CA SER A 144 7.08 -8.66 16.35
C SER A 144 7.91 -9.72 17.08
N LYS A 145 8.95 -10.28 16.45
CA LYS A 145 9.74 -11.41 16.97
C LYS A 145 10.27 -11.20 18.39
N PHE A 146 10.45 -9.97 18.81
CA PHE A 146 11.02 -9.65 20.13
C PHE A 146 9.97 -9.29 21.20
N LYS A 147 8.70 -9.13 20.83
CA LYS A 147 7.68 -8.70 21.79
C LYS A 147 7.10 -9.81 22.66
N THR A 148 7.18 -11.06 22.22
CA THR A 148 6.49 -12.16 22.92
C THR A 148 7.20 -12.54 24.23
N SER A 149 8.52 -12.53 24.26
CA SER A 149 9.27 -12.80 25.49
C SER A 149 9.29 -11.62 26.46
N ALA A 150 9.33 -10.39 25.95
CA ALA A 150 9.24 -9.19 26.77
C ALA A 150 7.82 -9.00 27.37
N ARG A 151 6.75 -9.35 26.64
CA ARG A 151 5.38 -9.27 27.16
C ARG A 151 5.08 -10.18 28.33
N LEU A 152 5.68 -11.38 28.38
CA LEU A 152 5.49 -12.29 29.51
C LEU A 152 6.20 -11.81 30.78
N ASN A 153 7.28 -11.03 30.63
CA ASN A 153 8.03 -10.51 31.75
C ASN A 153 7.63 -9.09 32.18
N SER A 154 6.88 -8.37 31.37
CA SER A 154 6.53 -6.96 31.60
C SER A 154 5.05 -6.72 31.94
N MET A 155 4.33 -7.74 32.42
CA MET A 155 2.99 -7.50 32.99
C MET A 155 3.01 -6.60 34.25
N GLN A 156 4.18 -6.10 34.63
CA GLN A 156 4.36 -5.16 35.75
C GLN A 156 4.83 -3.76 35.33
N ASP A 157 5.03 -3.51 34.03
CA ASP A 157 5.55 -2.22 33.59
C ASP A 157 4.49 -1.47 32.75
N ASP A 158 4.11 -0.30 33.22
CA ASP A 158 3.10 0.59 32.65
C ASP A 158 3.51 1.21 31.28
N THR A 159 4.53 0.68 30.63
CA THR A 159 5.01 1.10 29.31
C THR A 159 4.23 0.47 28.15
N PHE A 160 2.96 0.19 28.33
CA PHE A 160 2.07 -0.39 27.29
C PHE A 160 1.98 0.45 26.01
N TRP A 161 2.43 1.70 26.05
CA TRP A 161 2.36 2.66 24.95
C TRP A 161 3.71 3.01 24.33
N SER A 162 4.82 2.42 24.77
CA SER A 162 6.07 2.65 24.07
C SER A 162 6.09 1.90 22.75
N TYR A 163 6.03 2.62 21.64
CA TYR A 163 6.37 2.09 20.33
C TYR A 163 7.79 1.51 20.42
N PRO A 164 8.01 0.24 20.03
CA PRO A 164 9.37 -0.26 19.96
C PRO A 164 10.12 0.55 18.91
N GLN A 165 11.21 1.18 19.31
CA GLN A 165 12.07 1.97 18.42
C GLN A 165 12.70 1.13 17.29
N ASP A 166 12.59 -0.20 17.37
CA ASP A 166 13.21 -1.15 16.44
C ASP A 166 12.21 -1.90 15.54
N ALA A 167 10.94 -1.49 15.48
CA ALA A 167 9.99 -2.11 14.56
C ALA A 167 10.33 -1.72 13.10
N ARG A 168 11.04 -2.60 12.40
CA ARG A 168 11.26 -2.48 10.96
C ARG A 168 9.94 -2.80 10.26
N SER A 169 9.28 -1.78 9.75
CA SER A 169 8.13 -1.93 8.86
C SER A 169 8.65 -2.14 7.44
N THR A 170 8.27 -3.23 6.82
CA THR A 170 8.55 -3.50 5.41
C THR A 170 7.26 -3.46 4.61
N TYR A 171 7.31 -2.81 3.47
CA TYR A 171 6.20 -2.80 2.52
C TYR A 171 6.42 -3.92 1.52
N THR A 172 5.38 -4.70 1.30
CA THR A 172 5.40 -5.71 0.24
C THR A 172 4.25 -5.44 -0.71
N VAL A 173 4.60 -5.22 -1.96
CA VAL A 173 3.64 -5.23 -3.06
C VAL A 173 3.84 -6.55 -3.79
N SER A 174 2.82 -7.39 -3.81
CA SER A 174 2.83 -8.61 -4.60
C SER A 174 1.79 -8.51 -5.69
N TYR A 175 2.21 -8.71 -6.91
CA TYR A 175 1.30 -8.86 -8.05
C TYR A 175 1.10 -10.35 -8.29
N THR A 176 -0.14 -10.80 -8.23
CA THR A 176 -0.47 -12.19 -8.60
C THR A 176 -0.64 -12.27 -10.11
N HIS A 177 0.14 -13.14 -10.72
CA HIS A 177 0.04 -13.48 -12.14
C HIS A 177 -1.20 -14.31 -12.43
#